data_9ece0834845e1ccf9278a2d650ef7e8f
#
_entry.id   9ece0834845e1ccf9278a2d650ef7e8f
#
_cell.length_a   1.000
_cell.length_b   1.000
_cell.length_c   1.000
_cell.angle_alpha   90.00
_cell.angle_beta   90.00
_cell.angle_gamma   90.00
#
_symmetry.space_group_name_H-M   'P 1'
#
loop_
_entity.id
_entity.type
_entity.pdbx_description
1 polymer ?
#
loop_
_entity_poly.entity_id
_entity_poly.type
_entity_poly.pdbx_seq_one_letter_code
_entity_poly.pdbx_strand_id
1 'polypeptide(L)'
;MYDRVTILGAGESGEGAAKLCLGLGASCRVTDAGAVKAERKQRLLELGVDVEEGGHDREALTACDLLVKSPGVPPTAPPVQWAHEAGIEVIGELEFAARHTTGRIAAVTGTNGKTTTTGLLHHLLVTGGLDAGCAGNIGDSFAGAVAEARQRPEGDRDIWIVEASSFQLEDTVDFRPDVALLLNLTPDHLCLLYTSPSPRDIGE
;
A
#
# COMPACT_ATOMS: atom_id res chain seq x y z
N MET A 1 -0.85 -17.22 -7.58
CA MET A 1 0.21 -16.34 -8.14
C MET A 1 -0.47 -15.55 -9.22
N TYR A 2 -0.33 -14.24 -9.24
CA TYR A 2 -0.98 -13.35 -10.21
C TYR A 2 -0.06 -13.19 -11.43
N ASP A 3 -0.64 -13.24 -12.63
CA ASP A 3 0.12 -13.01 -13.88
C ASP A 3 0.08 -11.55 -14.30
N ARG A 4 -1.03 -10.86 -14.01
CA ARG A 4 -1.26 -9.46 -14.37
C ARG A 4 -1.83 -8.69 -13.19
N VAL A 5 -1.14 -7.62 -12.81
CA VAL A 5 -1.55 -6.75 -11.69
C VAL A 5 -1.76 -5.32 -12.21
N THR A 6 -2.91 -4.75 -11.94
CA THR A 6 -3.15 -3.32 -12.13
C THR A 6 -2.98 -2.60 -10.80
N ILE A 7 -2.22 -1.51 -10.80
CA ILE A 7 -1.99 -0.65 -9.64
C ILE A 7 -2.73 0.67 -9.86
N LEU A 8 -3.59 1.00 -8.93
CA LEU A 8 -4.40 2.22 -8.94
C LEU A 8 -3.78 3.28 -8.05
N GLY A 9 -3.25 4.33 -8.69
CA GLY A 9 -2.50 5.41 -8.08
C GLY A 9 -0.99 5.28 -8.30
N ALA A 10 -0.39 6.30 -8.91
CA ALA A 10 1.04 6.39 -9.22
C ALA A 10 1.83 7.16 -8.14
N GLY A 11 1.41 7.09 -6.89
CA GLY A 11 2.13 7.63 -5.73
C GLY A 11 3.31 6.74 -5.33
N GLU A 12 3.84 6.99 -4.13
CA GLU A 12 4.94 6.19 -3.57
C GLU A 12 4.54 4.74 -3.33
N SER A 13 3.35 4.51 -2.76
CA SER A 13 2.77 3.17 -2.59
C SER A 13 2.61 2.43 -3.93
N GLY A 14 2.16 3.15 -4.98
CA GLY A 14 2.00 2.56 -6.31
C GLY A 14 3.33 2.19 -6.96
N GLU A 15 4.36 3.04 -6.85
CA GLU A 15 5.71 2.73 -7.32
C GLU A 15 6.30 1.51 -6.60
N GLY A 16 6.12 1.44 -5.26
CA GLY A 16 6.56 0.30 -4.46
C GLY A 16 5.85 -1.00 -4.84
N ALA A 17 4.52 -0.94 -5.00
CA ALA A 17 3.74 -2.09 -5.44
C ALA A 17 4.16 -2.57 -6.85
N ALA A 18 4.50 -1.65 -7.77
CA ALA A 18 5.01 -1.99 -9.10
C ALA A 18 6.34 -2.73 -9.04
N LYS A 19 7.29 -2.24 -8.23
CA LYS A 19 8.57 -2.91 -8.00
C LYS A 19 8.39 -4.32 -7.45
N LEU A 20 7.52 -4.49 -6.46
CA LEU A 20 7.23 -5.80 -5.89
C LEU A 20 6.58 -6.73 -6.91
N CYS A 21 5.57 -6.26 -7.64
CA CYS A 21 4.90 -7.01 -8.69
C CYS A 21 5.89 -7.57 -9.73
N LEU A 22 6.78 -6.72 -10.25
CA LEU A 22 7.81 -7.12 -11.20
C LEU A 22 8.80 -8.10 -10.59
N GLY A 23 9.20 -7.90 -9.33
CA GLY A 23 10.07 -8.81 -8.58
C GLY A 23 9.45 -10.20 -8.36
N LEU A 24 8.13 -10.31 -8.44
CA LEU A 24 7.37 -11.57 -8.39
C LEU A 24 7.21 -12.23 -9.77
N GLY A 25 7.64 -11.57 -10.84
CA GLY A 25 7.54 -12.05 -12.21
C GLY A 25 6.19 -11.80 -12.88
N ALA A 26 5.31 -11.00 -12.26
CA ALA A 26 4.03 -10.62 -12.85
C ALA A 26 4.18 -9.38 -13.75
N SER A 27 3.32 -9.25 -14.75
CA SER A 27 3.22 -8.01 -15.52
C SER A 27 2.46 -6.94 -14.71
N CYS A 28 2.89 -5.69 -14.87
CA CYS A 28 2.38 -4.58 -14.08
C CYS A 28 1.93 -3.42 -14.96
N ARG A 29 0.72 -2.91 -14.68
CA ARG A 29 0.21 -1.63 -15.18
C ARG A 29 -0.05 -0.70 -14.00
N VAL A 30 0.33 0.57 -14.14
CA VAL A 30 -0.01 1.63 -13.18
C VAL A 30 -0.93 2.64 -13.86
N THR A 31 -2.03 2.99 -13.22
CA THR A 31 -2.99 3.98 -13.73
C THR A 31 -3.31 5.03 -12.67
N ASP A 32 -3.35 6.31 -13.06
CA ASP A 32 -3.62 7.45 -12.17
C ASP A 32 -4.59 8.43 -12.81
N ALA A 33 -5.56 8.92 -12.04
CA ALA A 33 -6.52 9.92 -12.50
C ALA A 33 -5.86 11.28 -12.81
N GLY A 34 -4.77 11.59 -12.15
CA GLY A 34 -3.99 12.81 -12.31
C GLY A 34 -2.75 12.64 -13.18
N ALA A 35 -1.98 13.69 -13.29
CA ALA A 35 -0.68 13.66 -13.92
C ALA A 35 0.35 13.01 -12.98
N VAL A 36 1.10 12.06 -13.48
CA VAL A 36 2.20 11.42 -12.75
C VAL A 36 3.43 12.31 -12.78
N LYS A 37 4.10 12.50 -11.65
CA LYS A 37 5.36 13.26 -11.60
C LYS A 37 6.35 12.69 -12.62
N ALA A 38 6.93 13.54 -13.47
CA ALA A 38 7.77 13.13 -14.59
C ALA A 38 8.90 12.15 -14.19
N GLU A 39 9.58 12.43 -13.10
CA GLU A 39 10.66 11.57 -12.59
C GLU A 39 10.15 10.16 -12.20
N ARG A 40 8.98 10.09 -11.57
CA ARG A 40 8.38 8.81 -11.19
C ARG A 40 7.89 8.05 -12.41
N LYS A 41 7.23 8.72 -13.33
CA LYS A 41 6.80 8.13 -14.60
C LYS A 41 7.98 7.55 -15.36
N GLN A 42 9.10 8.27 -15.43
CA GLN A 42 10.32 7.79 -16.08
C GLN A 42 10.83 6.51 -15.40
N ARG A 43 10.94 6.49 -14.06
CA ARG A 43 11.37 5.28 -13.32
C ARG A 43 10.47 4.08 -13.59
N LEU A 44 9.15 4.28 -13.59
CA LEU A 44 8.19 3.20 -13.87
C LEU A 44 8.36 2.66 -15.30
N LEU A 45 8.52 3.54 -16.28
CA LEU A 45 8.76 3.15 -17.69
C LEU A 45 10.10 2.41 -17.86
N GLU A 46 11.15 2.85 -17.18
CA GLU A 46 12.47 2.18 -17.19
C GLU A 46 12.39 0.76 -16.58
N LEU A 47 11.48 0.53 -15.64
CA LEU A 47 11.19 -0.80 -15.09
C LEU A 47 10.33 -1.67 -16.03
N GLY A 48 9.83 -1.12 -17.14
CA GLY A 48 8.95 -1.83 -18.07
C GLY A 48 7.47 -1.83 -17.65
N VAL A 49 7.08 -0.94 -16.75
CA VAL A 49 5.68 -0.77 -16.33
C VAL A 49 4.91 0.03 -17.36
N ASP A 50 3.72 -0.42 -17.73
CA ASP A 50 2.77 0.37 -18.52
C ASP A 50 2.13 1.44 -17.62
N VAL A 51 2.26 2.73 -18.00
CA VAL A 51 1.80 3.87 -17.18
C VAL A 51 0.74 4.67 -17.91
N GLU A 52 -0.46 4.72 -17.35
CA GLU A 52 -1.58 5.53 -17.79
C GLU A 52 -1.79 6.70 -16.81
N GLU A 53 -1.99 7.89 -17.33
CA GLU A 53 -2.25 9.10 -16.53
C GLU A 53 -3.35 9.98 -17.13
N GLY A 54 -3.98 10.79 -16.27
CA GLY A 54 -5.04 11.72 -16.70
C GLY A 54 -6.41 11.06 -16.86
N GLY A 55 -6.57 9.87 -16.29
CA GLY A 55 -7.81 9.10 -16.35
C GLY A 55 -7.55 7.61 -16.26
N HIS A 56 -8.61 6.82 -16.45
CA HIS A 56 -8.57 5.38 -16.37
C HIS A 56 -9.37 4.77 -17.53
N ASP A 57 -8.73 3.94 -18.34
CA ASP A 57 -9.42 3.09 -19.31
C ASP A 57 -9.97 1.87 -18.58
N ARG A 58 -11.30 1.72 -18.57
CA ARG A 58 -11.99 0.65 -17.85
C ARG A 58 -11.57 -0.74 -18.34
N GLU A 59 -11.49 -0.94 -19.64
CA GLU A 59 -11.18 -2.25 -20.22
C GLU A 59 -9.74 -2.65 -19.88
N ALA A 60 -8.80 -1.71 -20.05
CA ALA A 60 -7.40 -1.94 -19.71
C ALA A 60 -7.17 -2.14 -18.21
N LEU A 61 -7.87 -1.37 -17.36
CA LEU A 61 -7.78 -1.49 -15.91
C LEU A 61 -8.28 -2.86 -15.42
N THR A 62 -9.38 -3.36 -16.00
CA THR A 62 -9.99 -4.63 -15.59
C THR A 62 -9.39 -5.85 -16.30
N ALA A 63 -8.40 -5.68 -17.17
CA ALA A 63 -7.67 -6.77 -17.80
C ALA A 63 -6.57 -7.36 -16.89
N CYS A 64 -6.87 -7.57 -15.61
CA CYS A 64 -5.92 -8.06 -14.61
C CYS A 64 -6.51 -9.12 -13.70
N ASP A 65 -5.65 -9.79 -12.94
CA ASP A 65 -6.03 -10.83 -11.97
C ASP A 65 -6.16 -10.23 -10.56
N LEU A 66 -5.54 -9.06 -10.34
CA LEU A 66 -5.54 -8.34 -9.07
C LEU A 66 -5.47 -6.83 -9.33
N LEU A 67 -6.26 -6.06 -8.59
CA LEU A 67 -6.11 -4.60 -8.46
C LEU A 67 -5.49 -4.25 -7.12
N VAL A 68 -4.31 -3.62 -7.14
CA VAL A 68 -3.66 -3.07 -5.94
C VAL A 68 -3.95 -1.58 -5.86
N LYS A 69 -4.62 -1.15 -4.82
CA LYS A 69 -5.09 0.21 -4.61
C LYS A 69 -4.16 1.01 -3.69
N SER A 70 -3.82 2.24 -4.08
CA SER A 70 -3.17 3.18 -3.16
C SER A 70 -4.13 3.65 -2.06
N PRO A 71 -3.65 3.90 -0.82
CA PRO A 71 -4.51 4.27 0.32
C PRO A 71 -5.34 5.54 0.11
N GLY A 72 -4.86 6.47 -0.74
CA GLY A 72 -5.57 7.71 -1.08
C GLY A 72 -6.76 7.55 -2.03
N VAL A 73 -6.97 6.37 -2.59
CA VAL A 73 -8.10 6.11 -3.49
C VAL A 73 -9.28 5.58 -2.68
N PRO A 74 -10.43 6.28 -2.66
CA PRO A 74 -11.56 5.82 -1.87
C PRO A 74 -12.18 4.54 -2.44
N PRO A 75 -12.77 3.68 -1.59
CA PRO A 75 -13.43 2.44 -2.04
C PRO A 75 -14.58 2.69 -3.04
N THR A 76 -15.17 3.87 -2.99
CA THR A 76 -16.26 4.31 -3.88
C THR A 76 -15.80 4.85 -5.23
N ALA A 77 -14.49 4.94 -5.46
CA ALA A 77 -13.96 5.45 -6.73
C ALA A 77 -14.40 4.55 -7.91
N PRO A 78 -14.78 5.15 -9.06
CA PRO A 78 -15.23 4.38 -10.21
C PRO A 78 -14.30 3.23 -10.63
N PRO A 79 -12.97 3.39 -10.67
CA PRO A 79 -12.06 2.30 -11.01
C PRO A 79 -12.16 1.09 -10.06
N VAL A 80 -12.37 1.34 -8.76
CA VAL A 80 -12.54 0.28 -7.75
C VAL A 80 -13.87 -0.46 -7.99
N GLN A 81 -14.95 0.28 -8.30
CA GLN A 81 -16.25 -0.30 -8.61
C GLN A 81 -16.19 -1.16 -9.89
N TRP A 82 -15.47 -0.70 -10.92
CA TRP A 82 -15.29 -1.48 -12.15
C TRP A 82 -14.58 -2.81 -11.90
N ALA A 83 -13.58 -2.82 -11.02
CA ALA A 83 -12.88 -4.04 -10.64
C ALA A 83 -13.84 -5.01 -9.91
N HIS A 84 -14.63 -4.52 -8.96
CA HIS A 84 -15.63 -5.33 -8.26
C HIS A 84 -16.69 -5.88 -9.20
N GLU A 85 -17.22 -5.07 -10.15
CA GLU A 85 -18.18 -5.51 -11.16
C GLU A 85 -17.59 -6.59 -12.08
N ALA A 86 -16.29 -6.54 -12.33
CA ALA A 86 -15.58 -7.56 -13.12
C ALA A 86 -15.17 -8.79 -12.29
N GLY A 87 -15.47 -8.84 -10.99
CA GLY A 87 -15.09 -9.94 -10.09
C GLY A 87 -13.58 -9.99 -9.77
N ILE A 88 -12.87 -8.87 -9.95
CA ILE A 88 -11.44 -8.77 -9.66
C ILE A 88 -11.25 -8.47 -8.18
N GLU A 89 -10.31 -9.18 -7.54
CA GLU A 89 -9.91 -8.90 -6.17
C GLU A 89 -9.25 -7.51 -6.09
N VAL A 90 -9.65 -6.71 -5.08
CA VAL A 90 -9.09 -5.40 -4.81
C VAL A 90 -8.49 -5.41 -3.41
N ILE A 91 -7.20 -5.09 -3.31
CA ILE A 91 -6.48 -5.01 -2.03
C ILE A 91 -5.65 -3.73 -1.94
N GLY A 92 -5.30 -3.32 -0.72
CA GLY A 92 -4.36 -2.24 -0.48
C GLY A 92 -2.89 -2.66 -0.68
N GLU A 93 -2.02 -1.68 -0.85
CA GLU A 93 -0.57 -1.90 -0.97
C GLU A 93 0.02 -2.61 0.27
N LEU A 94 -0.47 -2.27 1.47
CA LEU A 94 -0.08 -2.91 2.73
C LEU A 94 -0.38 -4.41 2.72
N GLU A 95 -1.58 -4.80 2.31
CA GLU A 95 -2.00 -6.18 2.15
C GLU A 95 -1.15 -6.90 1.10
N PHE A 96 -0.92 -6.25 -0.05
CA PHE A 96 -0.12 -6.82 -1.12
C PHE A 96 1.30 -7.14 -0.66
N ALA A 97 1.94 -6.22 0.07
CA ALA A 97 3.27 -6.44 0.65
C ALA A 97 3.28 -7.58 1.67
N ALA A 98 2.29 -7.59 2.58
CA ALA A 98 2.18 -8.61 3.62
C ALA A 98 2.00 -10.03 3.08
N ARG A 99 1.30 -10.19 1.97
CA ARG A 99 1.14 -11.48 1.29
C ARG A 99 2.43 -12.01 0.64
N HIS A 100 3.43 -11.14 0.44
CA HIS A 100 4.64 -11.46 -0.31
C HIS A 100 5.94 -11.32 0.49
N THR A 101 5.87 -10.93 1.75
CA THR A 101 7.01 -11.00 2.68
C THR A 101 7.04 -12.36 3.40
N THR A 102 8.24 -12.82 3.73
CA THR A 102 8.46 -13.99 4.60
C THR A 102 8.85 -13.57 6.02
N GLY A 103 9.14 -12.29 6.22
CA GLY A 103 9.47 -11.73 7.52
C GLY A 103 8.24 -11.62 8.43
N ARG A 104 8.46 -11.74 9.74
CA ARG A 104 7.42 -11.44 10.73
C ARG A 104 7.06 -9.96 10.69
N ILE A 105 5.82 -9.62 11.03
CA ILE A 105 5.33 -8.25 10.98
C ILE A 105 4.94 -7.78 12.38
N ALA A 106 5.54 -6.66 12.79
CA ALA A 106 5.09 -5.86 13.93
C ALA A 106 4.43 -4.58 13.40
N ALA A 107 3.11 -4.50 13.44
CA ALA A 107 2.37 -3.34 12.97
C ALA A 107 2.18 -2.31 14.09
N VAL A 108 2.39 -1.03 13.77
CA VAL A 108 2.21 0.10 14.70
C VAL A 108 1.17 1.05 14.10
N THR A 109 0.08 1.26 14.83
CA THR A 109 -0.99 2.19 14.43
C THR A 109 -1.47 3.05 15.60
N GLY A 110 -2.30 4.02 15.31
CA GLY A 110 -2.86 4.97 16.27
C GLY A 110 -2.90 6.39 15.69
N THR A 111 -3.54 7.30 16.38
CA THR A 111 -3.60 8.70 15.94
C THR A 111 -2.23 9.37 16.03
N ASN A 112 -1.57 9.27 17.18
CA ASN A 112 -0.30 9.93 17.48
C ASN A 112 0.77 8.95 17.96
N GLY A 113 2.05 9.28 17.72
CA GLY A 113 3.19 8.54 18.22
C GLY A 113 3.65 7.36 17.35
N LYS A 114 2.95 7.07 16.25
CA LYS A 114 3.29 5.96 15.34
C LYS A 114 4.75 5.99 14.92
N THR A 115 5.19 7.08 14.31
CA THR A 115 6.55 7.30 13.80
C THR A 115 7.62 7.09 14.85
N THR A 116 7.44 7.72 16.01
CA THR A 116 8.41 7.63 17.10
C THR A 116 8.51 6.20 17.62
N THR A 117 7.38 5.53 17.79
CA THR A 117 7.34 4.14 18.26
C THR A 117 7.94 3.17 17.25
N THR A 118 7.60 3.34 15.97
CA THR A 118 8.12 2.53 14.86
C THR A 118 9.65 2.68 14.76
N GLY A 119 10.16 3.91 14.79
CA GLY A 119 11.60 4.18 14.74
C GLY A 119 12.36 3.66 15.98
N LEU A 120 11.78 3.82 17.17
CA LEU A 120 12.36 3.30 18.41
C LEU A 120 12.42 1.77 18.38
N LEU A 121 11.34 1.11 18.00
CA LEU A 121 11.28 -0.34 17.93
C LEU A 121 12.29 -0.89 16.90
N HIS A 122 12.36 -0.28 15.73
CA HIS A 122 13.38 -0.61 14.73
C HIS A 122 14.80 -0.49 15.29
N HIS A 123 15.11 0.66 15.92
CA HIS A 123 16.41 0.88 16.53
C HIS A 123 16.76 -0.20 17.58
N LEU A 124 15.83 -0.55 18.45
CA LEU A 124 16.03 -1.55 19.49
C LEU A 124 16.31 -2.95 18.90
N LEU A 125 15.55 -3.35 17.88
CA LEU A 125 15.71 -4.65 17.26
C LEU A 125 17.03 -4.78 16.50
N VAL A 126 17.39 -3.76 15.73
CA VAL A 126 18.71 -3.70 15.03
C VAL A 126 19.87 -3.68 16.03
N THR A 127 19.78 -2.90 17.10
CA THR A 127 20.80 -2.87 18.15
C THR A 127 20.90 -4.21 18.88
N GLY A 128 19.78 -4.93 18.98
CA GLY A 128 19.72 -6.30 19.51
C GLY A 128 20.25 -7.36 18.54
N GLY A 129 20.72 -6.99 17.35
CA GLY A 129 21.32 -7.90 16.37
C GLY A 129 20.33 -8.62 15.46
N LEU A 130 19.06 -8.16 15.39
CA LEU A 130 18.08 -8.72 14.47
C LEU A 130 18.14 -8.02 13.10
N ASP A 131 17.91 -8.78 12.02
CA ASP A 131 17.73 -8.22 10.68
C ASP A 131 16.32 -7.65 10.56
N ALA A 132 16.16 -6.40 11.02
CA ALA A 132 14.88 -5.71 11.04
C ALA A 132 14.80 -4.66 9.94
N GLY A 133 13.63 -4.57 9.29
CA GLY A 133 13.27 -3.51 8.35
C GLY A 133 12.19 -2.59 8.95
N CYS A 134 12.12 -1.35 8.46
CA CYS A 134 11.12 -0.37 8.85
C CYS A 134 10.48 0.21 7.58
N ALA A 135 9.16 0.21 7.50
CA ALA A 135 8.45 0.67 6.31
C ALA A 135 6.98 1.04 6.60
N GLY A 136 6.24 1.46 5.58
CA GLY A 136 4.80 1.67 5.62
C GLY A 136 4.40 3.13 5.40
N ASN A 137 3.66 3.72 6.33
CA ASN A 137 3.19 5.11 6.21
C ASN A 137 4.31 6.15 6.34
N ILE A 138 5.52 5.74 6.68
CA ILE A 138 6.72 6.56 6.81
C ILE A 138 7.88 5.90 6.08
N GLY A 139 8.71 6.72 5.46
CA GLY A 139 9.84 6.26 4.65
C GLY A 139 9.33 5.57 3.39
N ASP A 140 9.93 4.46 3.05
CA ASP A 140 9.51 3.69 1.89
C ASP A 140 8.17 2.98 2.11
N SER A 141 7.37 2.86 1.07
CA SER A 141 6.17 2.03 1.10
C SER A 141 6.53 0.58 1.45
N PHE A 142 5.63 -0.13 2.12
CA PHE A 142 5.94 -1.49 2.56
C PHE A 142 6.24 -2.43 1.38
N ALA A 143 5.47 -2.31 0.29
CA ALA A 143 5.73 -3.07 -0.92
C ALA A 143 7.09 -2.74 -1.57
N GLY A 144 7.49 -1.46 -1.57
CA GLY A 144 8.81 -1.05 -2.04
C GLY A 144 9.94 -1.64 -1.21
N ALA A 145 9.82 -1.55 0.12
CA ALA A 145 10.81 -2.09 1.04
C ALA A 145 10.95 -3.63 0.94
N VAL A 146 9.82 -4.35 0.80
CA VAL A 146 9.82 -5.80 0.57
C VAL A 146 10.46 -6.13 -0.79
N ALA A 147 10.15 -5.38 -1.85
CA ALA A 147 10.76 -5.58 -3.17
C ALA A 147 12.28 -5.45 -3.13
N GLU A 148 12.80 -4.45 -2.41
CA GLU A 148 14.24 -4.25 -2.24
C GLU A 148 14.89 -5.33 -1.36
N ALA A 149 14.26 -5.69 -0.26
CA ALA A 149 14.77 -6.72 0.62
C ALA A 149 14.91 -8.07 -0.09
N ARG A 150 13.96 -8.44 -0.93
CA ARG A 150 14.00 -9.68 -1.72
C ARG A 150 15.16 -9.77 -2.72
N GLN A 151 15.79 -8.64 -3.06
CA GLN A 151 16.97 -8.59 -3.94
C GLN A 151 18.29 -8.71 -3.16
N ARG A 152 18.27 -8.69 -1.83
CA ARG A 152 19.45 -8.84 -1.00
C ARG A 152 19.99 -10.28 -1.07
N PRO A 153 21.30 -10.48 -0.91
CA PRO A 153 21.88 -11.83 -0.81
C PRO A 153 21.29 -12.66 0.34
N GLU A 154 20.95 -12.00 1.45
CA GLU A 154 20.32 -12.60 2.64
C GLU A 154 18.82 -12.87 2.43
N GLY A 155 18.23 -12.32 1.38
CA GLY A 155 16.79 -12.39 1.12
C GLY A 155 16.00 -11.36 1.93
N ASP A 156 14.76 -11.70 2.26
CA ASP A 156 13.85 -10.83 3.01
C ASP A 156 14.36 -10.59 4.45
N ARG A 157 13.76 -9.63 5.14
CA ARG A 157 14.06 -9.34 6.55
C ARG A 157 13.48 -10.42 7.48
N ASP A 158 14.11 -10.63 8.63
CA ASP A 158 13.55 -11.49 9.68
C ASP A 158 12.28 -10.90 10.29
N ILE A 159 12.26 -9.57 10.43
CA ILE A 159 11.12 -8.83 10.99
C ILE A 159 10.96 -7.46 10.33
N TRP A 160 9.72 -7.11 10.06
CA TRP A 160 9.29 -5.81 9.59
C TRP A 160 8.56 -5.03 10.67
N ILE A 161 8.96 -3.79 10.92
CA ILE A 161 8.21 -2.84 11.72
C ILE A 161 7.45 -1.94 10.74
N VAL A 162 6.14 -2.10 10.71
CA VAL A 162 5.27 -1.46 9.73
C VAL A 162 4.42 -0.40 10.39
N GLU A 163 4.66 0.87 10.04
CA GLU A 163 3.73 1.92 10.41
C GLU A 163 2.50 1.85 9.50
N ALA A 164 1.32 1.67 10.08
CA ALA A 164 0.07 1.61 9.34
C ALA A 164 -0.86 2.75 9.71
N SER A 165 -1.36 3.48 8.71
CA SER A 165 -2.46 4.45 8.89
C SER A 165 -3.81 3.75 8.90
N SER A 166 -4.85 4.43 9.40
CA SER A 166 -6.23 3.94 9.35
C SER A 166 -6.70 3.67 7.92
N PHE A 167 -6.31 4.53 6.96
CA PHE A 167 -6.65 4.35 5.54
C PHE A 167 -6.01 3.10 4.93
N GLN A 168 -4.77 2.79 5.31
CA GLN A 168 -4.11 1.56 4.85
C GLN A 168 -4.75 0.32 5.46
N LEU A 169 -5.16 0.38 6.72
CA LEU A 169 -5.83 -0.73 7.41
C LEU A 169 -7.25 -0.98 6.88
N GLU A 170 -7.95 0.04 6.40
CA GLU A 170 -9.28 -0.11 5.78
C GLU A 170 -9.25 -1.02 4.55
N ASP A 171 -8.15 -1.05 3.83
CA ASP A 171 -7.97 -1.81 2.59
C ASP A 171 -7.33 -3.20 2.81
N THR A 172 -7.26 -3.66 4.05
CA THR A 172 -6.73 -5.00 4.37
C THR A 172 -7.83 -6.05 4.35
N VAL A 173 -7.48 -7.27 3.92
CA VAL A 173 -8.39 -8.42 3.86
C VAL A 173 -7.93 -9.52 4.80
N ASP A 174 -6.71 -10.00 4.62
CA ASP A 174 -6.10 -11.09 5.40
C ASP A 174 -4.87 -10.63 6.20
N PHE A 175 -4.58 -9.32 6.21
CA PHE A 175 -3.43 -8.75 6.91
C PHE A 175 -3.43 -9.15 8.38
N ARG A 176 -2.46 -9.93 8.76
CA ARG A 176 -2.34 -10.47 10.12
C ARG A 176 -0.91 -10.30 10.63
N PRO A 177 -0.59 -9.19 11.29
CA PRO A 177 0.71 -9.01 11.90
C PRO A 177 0.91 -9.98 13.07
N ASP A 178 2.16 -10.41 13.30
CA ASP A 178 2.53 -11.23 14.46
C ASP A 178 2.38 -10.45 15.77
N VAL A 179 2.63 -9.14 15.71
CA VAL A 179 2.44 -8.20 16.81
C VAL A 179 1.73 -6.96 16.30
N ALA A 180 0.70 -6.50 16.99
CA ALA A 180 0.00 -5.25 16.69
C ALA A 180 0.03 -4.32 17.89
N LEU A 181 0.46 -3.07 17.67
CA LEU A 181 0.46 -2.00 18.65
C LEU A 181 -0.54 -0.93 18.23
N LEU A 182 -1.62 -0.78 18.99
CA LEU A 182 -2.55 0.35 18.92
C LEU A 182 -2.17 1.33 20.03
N LEU A 183 -1.54 2.45 19.67
CA LEU A 183 -1.00 3.41 20.64
C LEU A 183 -2.07 4.23 21.32
N ASN A 184 -2.97 4.76 20.53
CA ASN A 184 -4.09 5.59 20.99
C ASN A 184 -5.13 5.72 19.87
N LEU A 185 -6.34 6.11 20.27
CA LEU A 185 -7.44 6.38 19.35
C LEU A 185 -8.10 7.69 19.77
N THR A 186 -7.86 8.75 19.01
CA THR A 186 -8.48 10.07 19.21
C THR A 186 -9.07 10.55 17.88
N PRO A 187 -10.09 11.42 17.91
CA PRO A 187 -10.63 12.01 16.69
C PRO A 187 -9.51 12.69 15.89
N ASP A 188 -9.37 12.28 14.63
CA ASP A 188 -8.39 12.83 13.68
C ASP A 188 -9.03 12.94 12.30
N HIS A 189 -8.44 13.74 11.41
CA HIS A 189 -8.96 13.97 10.07
C HIS A 189 -10.42 14.46 10.01
N LEU A 190 -10.88 15.16 11.02
CA LEU A 190 -12.27 15.66 11.13
C LEU A 190 -12.69 16.49 9.91
N CYS A 191 -11.75 17.18 9.27
CA CYS A 191 -12.02 17.93 8.04
C CYS A 191 -12.48 17.05 6.88
N LEU A 192 -12.06 15.79 6.83
CA LEU A 192 -12.51 14.82 5.82
C LEU A 192 -13.89 14.24 6.18
N LEU A 193 -14.20 14.14 7.46
CA LEU A 193 -15.49 13.66 7.94
C LEU A 193 -16.61 14.68 7.74
N TYR A 194 -16.29 15.99 7.74
CA TYR A 194 -17.27 17.06 7.49
C TYR A 194 -17.73 17.20 6.05
N THR A 195 -17.08 16.54 5.10
CA THR A 195 -17.51 16.52 3.69
C THR A 195 -18.53 15.42 3.38
N SER A 196 -18.74 14.48 4.31
CA SER A 196 -19.79 13.47 4.21
C SER A 196 -20.97 13.94 5.07
N PRO A 197 -22.19 14.09 4.52
CA PRO A 197 -23.36 14.44 5.31
C PRO A 197 -23.55 13.39 6.43
N SER A 198 -23.59 13.86 7.65
CA SER A 198 -23.92 12.99 8.79
C SER A 198 -25.31 12.39 8.55
N PRO A 199 -25.56 11.12 8.92
CA PRO A 199 -26.92 10.56 8.90
C PRO A 199 -27.93 11.39 9.70
N ARG A 200 -27.49 12.31 10.56
CA ARG A 200 -28.34 13.26 11.30
C ARG A 200 -28.73 14.49 10.46
N ASP A 201 -27.99 14.76 9.36
CA ASP A 201 -28.25 15.93 8.49
C ASP A 201 -29.19 15.57 7.33
N ILE A 202 -29.64 14.32 7.23
CA ILE A 202 -30.52 13.82 6.15
C ILE A 202 -31.99 13.76 6.61
N GLY A 203 -32.31 14.25 7.79
CA GLY A 203 -33.62 14.12 8.36
C GLY A 203 -34.23 15.38 8.95
N GLU A 204 -34.60 16.32 8.09
CA GLU A 204 -35.77 17.21 8.30
C GLU A 204 -36.28 17.72 6.97
#